data_860e530d2b51903eff616bc73ebabd9d
#
_entry.id   860e530d2b51903eff616bc73ebabd9d
#
_cell.length_a   1.000
_cell.length_b   1.000
_cell.length_c   1.000
_cell.angle_alpha   90.00
_cell.angle_beta   90.00
_cell.angle_gamma   90.00
#
_symmetry.space_group_name_H-M   'P 1'
#
loop_
_entity.id
_entity.type
_entity.pdbx_description
1 polymer ?
#
loop_
_entity_poly.entity_id
_entity_poly.type
_entity_poly.pdbx_seq_one_letter_code
_entity_poly.pdbx_strand_id
1 'polypeptide(L)'
;MFPGEAFILTKWAVNSGFYLIGGVGATQLAGNDVEATASAYSETREEVSLGIDYLYDKTMMGVGITTSKEDDYEASTLHLSISQDFFGDLTTVSMGYSYGDDTVKRNGDDIFENSANHQAYKFELSQILTKHMIMNLGYEAVVDEGFLNNPYRSVSFSDSTASQGYSYQTEIYPRTRTSDAIAVRSMYYLPYRAALRAEYRY
;
A
#
# COMPACT_ATOMS: atom_id res chain seq x y z
N MET A 1 2.76 18.40 19.22
CA MET A 1 3.96 17.60 19.40
C MET A 1 3.65 16.26 18.75
N PHE A 2 4.11 16.03 17.52
CA PHE A 2 3.82 14.79 16.79
C PHE A 2 4.62 13.66 17.44
N PRO A 3 4.00 12.51 17.80
CA PRO A 3 4.75 11.35 18.23
C PRO A 3 5.59 10.87 17.05
N GLY A 4 6.90 10.78 17.25
CA GLY A 4 7.84 10.43 16.21
C GLY A 4 7.68 8.98 15.77
N GLU A 5 7.55 8.80 14.47
CA GLU A 5 7.70 7.51 13.82
C GLU A 5 9.14 7.04 13.99
N ALA A 6 9.35 5.95 14.70
CA ALA A 6 10.64 5.32 14.78
C ALA A 6 10.75 4.22 13.73
N PHE A 7 11.33 4.55 12.58
CA PHE A 7 11.72 3.57 11.58
C PHE A 7 13.15 3.10 11.86
N ILE A 8 13.31 1.82 12.17
CA ILE A 8 14.63 1.18 12.20
C ILE A 8 14.80 0.39 10.92
N LEU A 9 15.48 0.99 9.95
CA LEU A 9 15.91 0.30 8.72
C LEU A 9 17.29 -0.30 8.98
N THR A 10 17.37 -1.61 9.10
CA THR A 10 18.65 -2.31 9.16
C THR A 10 18.92 -2.97 7.82
N LYS A 11 19.92 -2.46 7.10
CA LYS A 11 20.41 -3.07 5.86
C LYS A 11 21.68 -3.85 6.16
N TRP A 12 21.64 -5.17 5.97
CA TRP A 12 22.80 -6.03 6.09
C TRP A 12 23.23 -6.48 4.70
N ALA A 13 24.46 -6.14 4.31
CA ALA A 13 25.08 -6.65 3.10
C ALA A 13 25.80 -7.95 3.42
N VAL A 14 25.38 -9.06 2.82
CA VAL A 14 26.07 -10.34 2.88
C VAL A 14 26.93 -10.47 1.61
N ASN A 15 28.19 -10.88 1.77
CA ASN A 15 29.12 -11.09 0.65
C ASN A 15 28.49 -12.03 -0.39
N SER A 16 28.10 -11.53 -1.55
CA SER A 16 27.54 -12.16 -2.76
C SER A 16 26.22 -11.59 -3.25
N GLY A 17 26.01 -10.29 -3.11
CA GLY A 17 24.86 -9.62 -3.73
C GLY A 17 23.50 -9.81 -3.03
N PHE A 18 23.48 -10.41 -1.84
CA PHE A 18 22.28 -10.47 -1.01
C PHE A 18 22.14 -9.25 -0.11
N TYR A 19 20.96 -8.68 -0.08
CA TYR A 19 20.60 -7.61 0.84
C TYR A 19 19.41 -8.06 1.69
N LEU A 20 19.56 -8.08 3.01
CA LEU A 20 18.46 -8.27 3.95
C LEU A 20 17.90 -6.91 4.32
N ILE A 21 16.63 -6.68 4.08
CA ILE A 21 15.93 -5.45 4.48
C ILE A 21 14.90 -5.83 5.51
N GLY A 22 15.03 -5.29 6.71
CA GLY A 22 14.06 -5.48 7.78
C GLY A 22 13.66 -4.13 8.38
N GLY A 23 12.40 -3.95 8.67
CA GLY A 23 11.88 -2.77 9.34
C GLY A 23 10.81 -3.14 10.35
N VAL A 24 10.81 -2.45 11.48
CA VAL A 24 9.74 -2.50 12.47
C VAL A 24 9.23 -1.07 12.62
N GLY A 25 7.96 -0.86 12.32
CA GLY A 25 7.29 0.42 12.48
C GLY A 25 6.10 0.29 13.41
N ALA A 26 5.92 1.27 14.28
CA ALA A 26 4.70 1.43 15.07
C ALA A 26 4.15 2.83 14.83
N THR A 27 2.91 2.92 14.37
CA THR A 27 2.19 4.18 14.22
C THR A 27 1.02 4.23 15.18
N GLN A 28 0.94 5.31 15.94
CA GLN A 28 -0.20 5.59 16.81
C GLN A 28 -1.02 6.71 16.19
N LEU A 29 -2.26 6.41 15.83
CA LEU A 29 -3.22 7.38 15.32
C LEU A 29 -4.17 7.78 16.45
N ALA A 30 -4.18 9.05 16.79
CA ALA A 30 -5.17 9.64 17.70
C ALA A 30 -6.08 10.58 16.89
N GLY A 31 -7.36 10.25 16.82
CA GLY A 31 -8.36 11.10 16.15
C GLY A 31 -9.15 11.91 17.16
N ASN A 32 -9.11 13.24 17.06
CA ASN A 32 -9.78 14.16 17.98
C ASN A 32 -10.69 15.20 17.31
N ASP A 33 -11.03 15.07 16.05
CA ASP A 33 -11.58 16.20 15.30
C ASP A 33 -12.98 15.99 14.72
N VAL A 34 -13.93 15.49 15.53
CA VAL A 34 -15.34 15.70 15.20
C VAL A 34 -16.05 16.22 16.41
N GLU A 35 -16.46 17.50 16.31
CA GLU A 35 -17.22 18.15 17.37
C GLU A 35 -18.48 17.36 17.75
N ALA A 36 -18.63 17.18 19.02
CA ALA A 36 -19.86 16.97 19.81
C ALA A 36 -20.49 15.60 19.87
N THR A 37 -20.18 14.60 19.05
CA THR A 37 -20.84 13.27 19.15
C THR A 37 -19.93 12.06 19.01
N ALA A 38 -18.65 12.23 18.70
CA ALA A 38 -17.70 11.13 18.64
C ALA A 38 -16.94 11.00 19.96
N SER A 39 -16.91 9.80 20.53
CA SER A 39 -16.01 9.49 21.63
C SER A 39 -14.56 9.53 21.12
N ALA A 40 -13.64 10.05 21.94
CA ALA A 40 -12.22 9.96 21.63
C ALA A 40 -11.82 8.49 21.47
N TYR A 41 -11.21 8.14 20.34
CA TYR A 41 -10.64 6.80 20.13
C TYR A 41 -9.13 6.92 19.90
N SER A 42 -8.40 5.90 20.33
CA SER A 42 -7.01 5.73 19.99
C SER A 42 -6.83 4.37 19.34
N GLU A 43 -6.09 4.33 18.26
CA GLU A 43 -5.78 3.13 17.52
C GLU A 43 -4.28 2.96 17.45
N THR A 44 -3.81 1.73 17.67
CA THR A 44 -2.39 1.40 17.61
C THR A 44 -2.20 0.36 16.51
N ARG A 45 -1.33 0.68 15.55
CA ARG A 45 -0.93 -0.25 14.49
C ARG A 45 0.50 -0.67 14.71
N GLU A 46 0.72 -1.98 14.75
CA GLU A 46 2.04 -2.59 14.74
C GLU A 46 2.31 -3.18 13.35
N GLU A 47 3.46 -2.84 12.77
CA GLU A 47 3.84 -3.35 11.45
C GLU A 47 5.27 -3.88 11.50
N VAL A 48 5.47 -5.08 10.94
CA VAL A 48 6.77 -5.72 10.78
C VAL A 48 6.95 -6.12 9.33
N SER A 49 8.08 -5.72 8.75
CA SER A 49 8.45 -6.06 7.38
C SER A 49 9.82 -6.74 7.35
N LEU A 50 9.93 -7.79 6.54
CA LEU A 50 11.17 -8.49 6.24
C LEU A 50 11.29 -8.68 4.74
N GLY A 51 12.47 -8.38 4.17
CA GLY A 51 12.71 -8.56 2.75
C GLY A 51 14.13 -9.01 2.47
N ILE A 52 14.31 -9.68 1.33
CA ILE A 52 15.59 -10.11 0.79
C ILE A 52 15.65 -9.66 -0.66
N ASP A 53 16.68 -8.90 -1.01
CA ASP A 53 17.01 -8.56 -2.38
C ASP A 53 18.26 -9.32 -2.81
N TYR A 54 18.20 -9.90 -4.00
CA TYR A 54 19.31 -10.58 -4.64
C TYR A 54 19.66 -9.92 -5.97
N LEU A 55 20.90 -9.49 -6.09
CA LEU A 55 21.44 -8.89 -7.31
C LEU A 55 22.35 -9.90 -8.03
N TYR A 56 21.98 -10.21 -9.26
CA TYR A 56 22.79 -11.03 -10.18
C TYR A 56 22.99 -10.25 -11.48
N ASP A 57 24.25 -9.91 -11.76
CA ASP A 57 24.63 -9.05 -12.88
C ASP A 57 23.81 -7.74 -12.86
N LYS A 58 22.92 -7.54 -13.80
CA LYS A 58 22.03 -6.37 -13.94
C LYS A 58 20.59 -6.66 -13.55
N THR A 59 20.35 -7.81 -12.97
CA THR A 59 19.02 -8.24 -12.52
C THR A 59 18.94 -8.18 -11.02
N MET A 60 18.00 -7.40 -10.50
CA MET A 60 17.65 -7.41 -9.09
C MET A 60 16.33 -8.15 -8.89
N MET A 61 16.32 -9.10 -7.97
CA MET A 61 15.13 -9.85 -7.57
C MET A 61 14.89 -9.63 -6.09
N GLY A 62 13.65 -9.34 -5.71
CA GLY A 62 13.25 -9.11 -4.34
C GLY A 62 12.09 -9.99 -3.92
N VAL A 63 12.13 -10.44 -2.68
CA VAL A 63 11.00 -11.07 -1.99
C VAL A 63 10.88 -10.46 -0.60
N GLY A 64 9.67 -10.13 -0.19
CA GLY A 64 9.41 -9.55 1.11
C GLY A 64 8.06 -9.98 1.65
N ILE A 65 7.94 -9.92 2.97
CA ILE A 65 6.68 -10.11 3.68
C ILE A 65 6.49 -8.94 4.64
N THR A 66 5.27 -8.43 4.70
CA THR A 66 4.85 -7.40 5.65
C THR A 66 3.65 -7.92 6.41
N THR A 67 3.70 -7.83 7.73
CA THR A 67 2.54 -8.12 8.59
C THR A 67 2.19 -6.87 9.37
N SER A 68 0.90 -6.60 9.48
CA SER A 68 0.35 -5.46 10.20
C SER A 68 -0.79 -5.92 11.07
N LYS A 69 -0.85 -5.39 12.30
CA LYS A 69 -1.88 -5.74 13.27
C LYS A 69 -2.42 -4.49 13.93
N GLU A 70 -3.74 -4.38 13.91
CA GLU A 70 -4.56 -3.41 14.62
C GLU A 70 -5.58 -4.17 15.50
N ASP A 71 -6.35 -3.47 16.32
CA ASP A 71 -7.31 -4.12 17.21
C ASP A 71 -8.43 -4.86 16.44
N ASP A 72 -8.79 -4.34 15.26
CA ASP A 72 -9.88 -4.86 14.43
C ASP A 72 -9.45 -5.21 13.00
N TYR A 73 -8.13 -5.17 12.69
CA TYR A 73 -7.60 -5.48 11.37
C TYR A 73 -6.24 -6.16 11.45
N GLU A 74 -6.11 -7.30 10.81
CA GLU A 74 -4.83 -8.00 10.65
C GLU A 74 -4.55 -8.20 9.16
N ALA A 75 -3.35 -7.82 8.71
CA ALA A 75 -2.94 -7.94 7.32
C ALA A 75 -1.61 -8.67 7.19
N SER A 76 -1.49 -9.50 6.17
CA SER A 76 -0.25 -10.14 5.78
C SER A 76 -0.04 -10.03 4.28
N THR A 77 1.05 -9.43 3.84
CA THR A 77 1.32 -9.18 2.43
C THR A 77 2.66 -9.77 2.00
N LEU A 78 2.64 -10.58 0.96
CA LEU A 78 3.82 -11.06 0.24
C LEU A 78 4.13 -10.09 -0.90
N HIS A 79 5.39 -9.71 -1.07
CA HIS A 79 5.89 -8.87 -2.15
C HIS A 79 6.93 -9.62 -2.96
N LEU A 80 6.78 -9.59 -4.27
CA LEU A 80 7.76 -10.12 -5.23
C LEU A 80 8.12 -9.00 -6.20
N SER A 81 9.41 -8.88 -6.52
CA SER A 81 9.88 -7.89 -7.49
C SER A 81 11.02 -8.42 -8.32
N ILE A 82 11.09 -7.95 -9.56
CA ILE A 82 12.22 -8.13 -10.44
C ILE A 82 12.48 -6.84 -11.20
N SER A 83 13.73 -6.48 -11.35
CA SER A 83 14.16 -5.33 -12.13
C SER A 83 15.39 -5.72 -12.95
N GLN A 84 15.40 -5.33 -14.21
CA GLN A 84 16.49 -5.65 -15.15
C GLN A 84 16.91 -4.42 -15.92
N ASP A 85 18.23 -4.18 -15.95
CA ASP A 85 18.83 -3.13 -16.76
C ASP A 85 19.25 -3.65 -18.12
N PHE A 86 18.97 -2.86 -19.15
CA PHE A 86 19.25 -3.14 -20.56
C PHE A 86 20.00 -1.99 -21.22
N PHE A 87 20.60 -2.27 -22.37
CA PHE A 87 21.23 -1.28 -23.27
C PHE A 87 22.26 -0.37 -22.55
N GLY A 88 23.14 -0.98 -21.74
CA GLY A 88 24.16 -0.22 -21.02
C GLY A 88 23.57 0.68 -19.95
N ASP A 89 22.55 0.17 -19.25
CA ASP A 89 21.83 0.83 -18.13
C ASP A 89 21.01 2.07 -18.55
N LEU A 90 20.69 2.15 -19.86
CA LEU A 90 19.83 3.22 -20.38
C LEU A 90 18.34 2.92 -20.20
N THR A 91 18.00 1.65 -20.08
CA THR A 91 16.61 1.18 -19.92
C THR A 91 16.52 0.24 -18.74
N THR A 92 15.61 0.50 -17.81
CA THR A 92 15.29 -0.41 -16.72
C THR A 92 13.84 -0.84 -16.85
N VAL A 93 13.60 -2.16 -16.83
CA VAL A 93 12.26 -2.75 -16.75
C VAL A 93 12.09 -3.35 -15.39
N SER A 94 11.02 -2.97 -14.68
CA SER A 94 10.70 -3.50 -13.37
C SER A 94 9.29 -4.08 -13.36
N MET A 95 9.13 -5.19 -12.67
CA MET A 95 7.83 -5.82 -12.41
C MET A 95 7.72 -6.12 -10.94
N GLY A 96 6.52 -5.91 -10.39
CA GLY A 96 6.19 -6.21 -9.01
C GLY A 96 4.85 -6.95 -8.93
N TYR A 97 4.76 -7.83 -7.98
CA TYR A 97 3.52 -8.49 -7.59
C TYR A 97 3.41 -8.47 -6.09
N SER A 98 2.24 -8.13 -5.56
CA SER A 98 1.94 -8.30 -4.14
C SER A 98 0.61 -9.01 -3.96
N TYR A 99 0.58 -9.87 -2.94
CA TYR A 99 -0.60 -10.59 -2.50
C TYR A 99 -0.78 -10.36 -1.01
N GLY A 100 -1.91 -9.77 -0.64
CA GLY A 100 -2.33 -9.53 0.73
C GLY A 100 -3.50 -10.43 1.11
N ASP A 101 -3.46 -10.97 2.31
CA ASP A 101 -4.54 -11.70 2.96
C ASP A 101 -4.82 -11.01 4.29
N ASP A 102 -6.04 -10.48 4.41
CA ASP A 102 -6.44 -9.61 5.50
C ASP A 102 -7.62 -10.20 6.24
N THR A 103 -7.59 -10.07 7.55
CA THR A 103 -8.70 -10.41 8.44
C THR A 103 -9.29 -9.13 9.01
N VAL A 104 -10.58 -8.92 8.75
CA VAL A 104 -11.36 -7.77 9.22
C VAL A 104 -12.21 -8.21 10.38
N LYS A 105 -12.02 -7.56 11.53
CA LYS A 105 -12.77 -7.78 12.78
C LYS A 105 -13.59 -6.53 13.12
N ARG A 106 -14.28 -6.56 14.24
CA ARG A 106 -15.03 -5.40 14.76
C ARG A 106 -14.85 -5.31 16.26
N ASN A 107 -14.43 -4.16 16.74
CA ASN A 107 -14.26 -3.91 18.17
C ASN A 107 -15.61 -4.10 18.91
N GLY A 108 -15.58 -4.91 19.97
CA GLY A 108 -16.76 -5.24 20.77
C GLY A 108 -17.67 -6.33 20.20
N ASP A 109 -17.22 -7.04 19.16
CA ASP A 109 -17.96 -8.17 18.58
C ASP A 109 -16.98 -9.30 18.21
N ASP A 110 -16.74 -10.21 19.12
CA ASP A 110 -15.78 -11.32 18.97
C ASP A 110 -16.23 -12.38 17.93
N ILE A 111 -17.47 -12.28 17.43
CA ILE A 111 -18.03 -13.21 16.43
C ILE A 111 -17.81 -12.65 15.02
N PHE A 112 -17.68 -11.34 14.88
CA PHE A 112 -17.52 -10.72 13.58
C PHE A 112 -16.08 -10.89 13.09
N GLU A 113 -15.91 -11.78 12.10
CA GLU A 113 -14.64 -12.02 11.42
C GLU A 113 -14.91 -12.26 9.93
N ASN A 114 -14.24 -11.53 9.08
CA ASN A 114 -14.32 -11.64 7.63
C ASN A 114 -12.92 -11.56 7.02
N SER A 115 -12.75 -12.06 5.80
CA SER A 115 -11.50 -12.00 5.07
C SER A 115 -11.60 -11.12 3.84
N ALA A 116 -10.49 -10.49 3.49
CA ALA A 116 -10.30 -9.78 2.23
C ALA A 116 -8.92 -10.13 1.66
N ASN A 117 -8.84 -10.23 0.33
CA ASN A 117 -7.60 -10.48 -0.39
C ASN A 117 -7.30 -9.30 -1.29
N HIS A 118 -6.04 -8.90 -1.36
CA HIS A 118 -5.56 -7.82 -2.19
C HIS A 118 -4.45 -8.32 -3.11
N GLN A 119 -4.59 -8.08 -4.41
CA GLN A 119 -3.56 -8.39 -5.38
C GLN A 119 -3.18 -7.12 -6.12
N ALA A 120 -1.89 -6.82 -6.21
CA ALA A 120 -1.41 -5.70 -7.01
C ALA A 120 -0.31 -6.14 -7.96
N TYR A 121 -0.45 -5.71 -9.20
CA TYR A 121 0.49 -5.93 -10.29
C TYR A 121 1.07 -4.58 -10.68
N LYS A 122 2.40 -4.48 -10.72
CA LYS A 122 3.11 -3.27 -11.10
C LYS A 122 4.06 -3.56 -12.24
N PHE A 123 4.07 -2.68 -13.21
CA PHE A 123 5.03 -2.67 -14.31
C PHE A 123 5.59 -1.26 -14.43
N GLU A 124 6.89 -1.14 -14.55
CA GLU A 124 7.58 0.13 -14.73
C GLU A 124 8.66 0.01 -15.79
N LEU A 125 8.67 0.95 -16.73
CA LEU A 125 9.71 1.15 -17.72
C LEU A 125 10.36 2.49 -17.47
N SER A 126 11.64 2.48 -17.12
CA SER A 126 12.47 3.68 -16.98
C SER A 126 13.41 3.77 -18.17
N GLN A 127 13.45 4.93 -18.82
CA GLN A 127 14.29 5.17 -19.98
C GLN A 127 15.07 6.48 -19.84
N ILE A 128 16.38 6.38 -19.94
CA ILE A 128 17.25 7.54 -20.12
C ILE A 128 17.22 7.93 -21.60
N LEU A 129 16.47 8.99 -21.94
CA LEU A 129 16.32 9.45 -23.32
C LEU A 129 17.49 10.27 -23.79
N THR A 130 18.03 11.09 -22.91
CA THR A 130 19.22 11.90 -23.14
C THR A 130 20.02 12.04 -21.84
N LYS A 131 21.23 12.57 -21.91
CA LYS A 131 22.03 12.90 -20.71
C LYS A 131 21.36 13.90 -19.74
N HIS A 132 20.25 14.50 -20.14
CA HIS A 132 19.52 15.46 -19.31
C HIS A 132 18.09 15.04 -19.04
N MET A 133 17.58 13.94 -19.63
CA MET A 133 16.18 13.58 -19.55
C MET A 133 15.99 12.09 -19.25
N ILE A 134 15.21 11.82 -18.22
CA ILE A 134 14.74 10.48 -17.86
C ILE A 134 13.22 10.48 -17.93
N MET A 135 12.64 9.43 -18.49
CA MET A 135 11.21 9.18 -18.48
C MET A 135 10.90 7.83 -17.84
N ASN A 136 9.83 7.78 -17.08
CA ASN A 136 9.27 6.55 -16.52
C ASN A 136 7.82 6.40 -16.97
N LEU A 137 7.47 5.21 -17.41
CA LEU A 137 6.12 4.77 -17.68
C LEU A 137 5.77 3.68 -16.66
N GLY A 138 4.74 3.90 -15.86
CA GLY A 138 4.25 2.95 -14.87
C GLY A 138 2.83 2.51 -15.19
N TYR A 139 2.54 1.24 -14.95
CA TYR A 139 1.19 0.66 -14.94
C TYR A 139 0.99 -0.11 -13.64
N GLU A 140 -0.15 0.11 -13.02
CA GLU A 140 -0.55 -0.58 -11.80
C GLU A 140 -1.98 -1.10 -11.96
N ALA A 141 -2.20 -2.37 -11.64
CA ALA A 141 -3.52 -2.97 -11.55
C ALA A 141 -3.71 -3.57 -10.16
N VAL A 142 -4.83 -3.27 -9.52
CA VAL A 142 -5.18 -3.77 -8.18
C VAL A 142 -6.52 -4.51 -8.27
N VAL A 143 -6.57 -5.67 -7.66
CA VAL A 143 -7.77 -6.50 -7.52
C VAL A 143 -7.97 -6.78 -6.04
N ASP A 144 -9.09 -6.34 -5.50
CA ASP A 144 -9.51 -6.59 -4.13
C ASP A 144 -10.73 -7.52 -4.14
N GLU A 145 -10.72 -8.54 -3.30
CA GLU A 145 -11.80 -9.51 -3.18
C GLU A 145 -12.12 -9.78 -1.70
N GLY A 146 -13.38 -10.11 -1.40
CA GLY A 146 -13.81 -10.49 -0.06
C GLY A 146 -14.63 -9.41 0.64
N PHE A 147 -14.35 -9.16 1.92
CA PHE A 147 -15.08 -8.17 2.73
C PHE A 147 -14.43 -6.80 2.57
N LEU A 148 -14.97 -5.98 1.67
CA LEU A 148 -14.45 -4.65 1.34
C LEU A 148 -15.25 -3.52 2.01
N ASN A 149 -16.15 -3.86 2.92
CA ASN A 149 -16.99 -2.90 3.63
C ASN A 149 -16.27 -2.38 4.88
N ASN A 150 -16.68 -1.18 5.32
CA ASN A 150 -16.33 -0.74 6.66
C ASN A 150 -17.30 -1.41 7.66
N PRO A 151 -16.81 -2.17 8.67
CA PRO A 151 -17.68 -2.92 9.59
C PRO A 151 -18.52 -2.03 10.52
N TYR A 152 -18.22 -0.73 10.61
CA TYR A 152 -18.89 0.23 11.49
C TYR A 152 -19.90 1.11 10.76
N ARG A 153 -19.96 1.08 9.43
CA ARG A 153 -20.86 1.93 8.65
C ARG A 153 -22.23 1.31 8.47
N SER A 154 -23.25 2.14 8.65
CA SER A 154 -24.64 1.84 8.35
C SER A 154 -25.27 2.97 7.56
N VAL A 155 -26.26 2.65 6.75
CA VAL A 155 -27.09 3.60 6.01
C VAL A 155 -28.49 3.62 6.62
N SER A 156 -29.09 4.81 6.72
CA SER A 156 -30.47 4.95 7.10
C SER A 156 -31.37 4.87 5.87
N PHE A 157 -32.51 4.20 6.00
CA PHE A 157 -33.53 4.14 4.96
C PHE A 157 -34.91 4.39 5.55
N SER A 158 -35.85 4.87 4.72
CA SER A 158 -37.23 5.12 5.14
C SER A 158 -37.93 3.80 5.50
N ASP A 159 -38.46 3.72 6.71
CA ASP A 159 -39.19 2.54 7.20
C ASP A 159 -40.46 3.03 7.88
N SER A 160 -41.60 2.83 7.22
CA SER A 160 -42.90 3.24 7.71
C SER A 160 -43.40 2.40 8.91
N THR A 161 -42.74 1.30 9.22
CA THR A 161 -43.06 0.44 10.37
C THR A 161 -42.30 0.83 11.63
N ALA A 162 -41.19 1.57 11.47
CA ALA A 162 -40.41 2.09 12.58
C ALA A 162 -41.09 3.33 13.21
N SER A 163 -41.09 3.44 14.52
CA SER A 163 -41.70 4.56 15.25
C SER A 163 -41.15 5.93 14.88
N GLN A 164 -39.91 5.96 14.38
CA GLN A 164 -39.20 7.19 13.97
C GLN A 164 -39.19 7.40 12.45
N GLY A 165 -39.87 6.53 11.67
CA GLY A 165 -40.00 6.63 10.22
C GLY A 165 -38.77 6.18 9.42
N TYR A 166 -37.71 5.70 10.07
CA TYR A 166 -36.49 5.19 9.41
C TYR A 166 -35.85 4.06 10.23
N SER A 167 -35.12 3.20 9.54
CA SER A 167 -34.30 2.12 10.10
C SER A 167 -32.90 2.19 9.55
N TYR A 168 -31.96 1.48 10.19
CA TYR A 168 -30.57 1.39 9.77
C TYR A 168 -30.25 0.00 9.25
N GLN A 169 -29.43 -0.05 8.21
CA GLN A 169 -28.88 -1.28 7.65
C GLN A 169 -27.39 -1.13 7.43
N THR A 170 -26.63 -2.19 7.66
CA THR A 170 -25.20 -2.22 7.31
C THR A 170 -25.01 -1.97 5.82
N GLU A 171 -24.03 -1.17 5.44
CA GLU A 171 -23.64 -0.98 4.04
C GLU A 171 -23.24 -2.31 3.41
N ILE A 172 -23.67 -2.52 2.16
CA ILE A 172 -23.31 -3.69 1.37
C ILE A 172 -22.59 -3.19 0.10
N TYR A 173 -21.30 -3.51 -0.01
CA TYR A 173 -20.50 -3.26 -1.19
C TYR A 173 -20.33 -4.52 -2.04
N PRO A 174 -19.99 -4.39 -3.32
CA PRO A 174 -19.51 -5.51 -4.12
C PRO A 174 -18.32 -6.18 -3.44
N ARG A 175 -18.26 -7.50 -3.55
CA ARG A 175 -17.16 -8.30 -2.97
C ARG A 175 -15.90 -8.31 -3.81
N THR A 176 -15.93 -7.65 -4.95
CA THR A 176 -14.78 -7.52 -5.85
C THR A 176 -14.67 -6.07 -6.30
N ARG A 177 -13.46 -5.56 -6.28
CA ARG A 177 -13.12 -4.23 -6.79
C ARG A 177 -11.83 -4.32 -7.57
N THR A 178 -11.83 -3.78 -8.78
CA THR A 178 -10.64 -3.66 -9.61
C THR A 178 -10.35 -2.20 -9.89
N SER A 179 -9.09 -1.84 -9.90
CA SER A 179 -8.63 -0.52 -10.34
C SER A 179 -7.33 -0.66 -11.09
N ASP A 180 -7.13 0.19 -12.08
CA ASP A 180 -5.88 0.30 -12.81
C ASP A 180 -5.49 1.76 -12.97
N ALA A 181 -4.20 1.99 -13.10
CA ALA A 181 -3.65 3.31 -13.27
C ALA A 181 -2.42 3.27 -14.18
N ILE A 182 -2.31 4.27 -15.02
CA ILE A 182 -1.13 4.56 -15.83
C ILE A 182 -0.50 5.85 -15.33
N ALA A 183 0.80 5.84 -15.13
CA ALA A 183 1.55 7.02 -14.73
C ALA A 183 2.71 7.27 -15.69
N VAL A 184 2.88 8.52 -16.08
CA VAL A 184 4.04 8.99 -16.85
C VAL A 184 4.76 10.03 -16.01
N ARG A 185 6.05 9.78 -15.75
CA ARG A 185 6.91 10.70 -15.02
C ARG A 185 8.07 11.12 -15.91
N SER A 186 8.43 12.37 -15.84
CA SER A 186 9.62 12.89 -16.53
C SER A 186 10.46 13.75 -15.59
N MET A 187 11.76 13.63 -15.75
CA MET A 187 12.72 14.48 -15.07
C MET A 187 13.70 15.04 -16.10
N TYR A 188 13.80 16.36 -16.15
CA TYR A 188 14.71 17.08 -17.03
C TYR A 188 15.68 17.93 -16.22
N TYR A 189 16.97 17.70 -16.41
CA TYR A 189 18.05 18.45 -15.77
C TYR A 189 18.31 19.76 -16.51
N LEU A 190 18.09 20.85 -15.82
CA LEU A 190 18.31 22.21 -16.29
C LEU A 190 19.74 22.69 -15.95
N PRO A 191 20.26 23.73 -16.63
CA PRO A 191 21.45 24.41 -16.19
C PRO A 191 21.33 24.89 -14.73
N TYR A 192 22.47 25.19 -14.12
CA TYR A 192 22.55 25.73 -12.75
C TYR A 192 22.07 24.80 -11.65
N ARG A 193 22.22 23.47 -11.81
CA ARG A 193 21.89 22.44 -10.82
C ARG A 193 20.38 22.39 -10.47
N ALA A 194 19.54 22.75 -11.41
CA ALA A 194 18.08 22.64 -11.28
C ALA A 194 17.54 21.38 -11.98
N ALA A 195 16.39 20.89 -11.55
CA ALA A 195 15.67 19.81 -12.22
C ALA A 195 14.17 20.15 -12.29
N LEU A 196 13.59 19.95 -13.47
CA LEU A 196 12.15 20.01 -13.69
C LEU A 196 11.61 18.58 -13.58
N ARG A 197 10.55 18.39 -12.78
CA ARG A 197 9.82 17.14 -12.67
C ARG A 197 8.37 17.36 -13.08
N ALA A 198 7.86 16.45 -13.88
CA ALA A 198 6.45 16.41 -14.26
C ALA A 198 5.92 14.98 -14.06
N GLU A 199 4.71 14.87 -13.55
CA GLU A 199 4.02 13.60 -13.38
C GLU A 199 2.55 13.77 -13.82
N TYR A 200 2.07 12.78 -14.56
CA TYR A 200 0.66 12.62 -14.90
C TYR A 200 0.25 11.19 -14.54
N ARG A 201 -0.85 11.03 -13.82
CA ARG A 201 -1.46 9.74 -13.48
C ARG A 201 -2.94 9.78 -13.86
N TYR A 202 -3.37 8.74 -14.53
CA TYR A 202 -4.76 8.48 -14.91
C TYR A 202 -5.21 7.17 -14.27
#